data_0cce88e9a6312bce297575d730d5b0de
#
_entry.id   0cce88e9a6312bce297575d730d5b0de
#
_cell.length_a   1.000
_cell.length_b   1.000
_cell.length_c   1.000
_cell.angle_alpha   90.00
_cell.angle_beta   90.00
_cell.angle_gamma   90.00
#
_symmetry.space_group_name_H-M   'P 1'
#
loop_
_entity.id
_entity.type
_entity.pdbx_description
1 polymer ?
#
loop_
_entity_poly.entity_id
_entity_poly.type
_entity_poly.pdbx_seq_one_letter_code
_entity_poly.pdbx_strand_id
1 'polypeptide(L)'
;MLLALDLGTKTGWATHSNAGISHGMQEFKNDRFSGGGMRFLKFEKWLMELPKPSQVVFEEVRRHAATDAAHVYGGLMATLTKWCESEGIPYQGVPVGTIKKSWTNKGNANKKEMIAEGKKRGYKSVDDDNEMDAIALLTYWIKECMLGKPDQCDLDEMME
;
A
#
# COMPACT_ATOMS: atom_id res chain seq x y z
N MET A 1 1.99 -10.90 -9.48
CA MET A 1 1.12 -10.32 -8.43
C MET A 1 1.51 -8.87 -8.22
N LEU A 2 0.57 -7.93 -8.28
CA LEU A 2 0.75 -6.53 -7.88
C LEU A 2 0.50 -6.41 -6.38
N LEU A 3 1.32 -5.64 -5.66
CA LEU A 3 1.18 -5.37 -4.22
C LEU A 3 1.03 -3.86 -4.00
N ALA A 4 -0.03 -3.44 -3.31
CA ALA A 4 -0.28 -2.06 -2.89
C ALA A 4 -0.21 -1.95 -1.37
N LEU A 5 0.47 -0.91 -0.85
CA LEU A 5 0.73 -0.71 0.58
C LEU A 5 0.39 0.71 1.04
N ASP A 6 -0.37 0.82 2.11
CA ASP A 6 -0.48 2.02 2.93
C ASP A 6 0.42 1.85 4.17
N LEU A 7 1.59 2.49 4.13
CA LEU A 7 2.68 2.27 5.11
C LEU A 7 2.41 2.97 6.44
N GLY A 8 2.35 2.20 7.50
CA GLY A 8 2.20 2.69 8.87
C GLY A 8 2.45 1.59 9.90
N THR A 9 2.35 1.91 11.20
CA THR A 9 2.37 0.90 12.27
C THR A 9 1.31 -0.17 12.03
N LYS A 10 0.15 0.24 11.52
CA LYS A 10 -0.85 -0.60 10.90
C LYS A 10 -0.73 -0.39 9.40
N THR A 11 -0.12 -1.33 8.71
CA THR A 11 0.06 -1.28 7.26
C THR A 11 -1.13 -1.94 6.59
N GLY A 12 -1.89 -1.15 5.82
CA GLY A 12 -2.89 -1.68 4.91
C GLY A 12 -2.21 -2.31 3.69
N TRP A 13 -2.71 -3.43 3.22
CA TRP A 13 -2.20 -4.09 2.03
C TRP A 13 -3.33 -4.59 1.13
N ALA A 14 -3.08 -4.55 -0.15
CA ALA A 14 -3.97 -5.15 -1.14
C ALA A 14 -3.13 -5.75 -2.27
N THR A 15 -3.55 -6.91 -2.79
CA THR A 15 -2.87 -7.61 -3.89
C THR A 15 -3.84 -7.91 -5.02
N HIS A 16 -3.32 -7.93 -6.24
CA HIS A 16 -4.02 -8.41 -7.42
C HIS A 16 -3.19 -9.51 -8.09
N SER A 17 -3.82 -10.63 -8.36
CA SER A 17 -3.24 -11.79 -9.05
C SER A 17 -4.31 -12.48 -9.90
N ASN A 18 -3.95 -13.58 -10.58
CA ASN A 18 -4.91 -14.41 -11.32
C ASN A 18 -6.02 -14.98 -10.41
N ALA A 19 -5.78 -15.11 -9.11
CA ALA A 19 -6.79 -15.53 -8.13
C ALA A 19 -7.76 -14.40 -7.73
N GLY A 20 -7.54 -13.16 -8.21
CA GLY A 20 -8.34 -11.99 -7.87
C GLY A 20 -7.65 -11.06 -6.87
N ILE A 21 -8.46 -10.25 -6.19
CA ILE A 21 -8.01 -9.28 -5.19
C ILE A 21 -8.06 -9.89 -3.80
N SER A 22 -6.94 -9.77 -3.06
CA SER A 22 -6.87 -10.04 -1.62
C SER A 22 -6.42 -8.77 -0.91
N HIS A 23 -6.86 -8.56 0.33
CA HIS A 23 -6.54 -7.36 1.08
C HIS A 23 -6.59 -7.62 2.59
N GLY A 24 -6.02 -6.74 3.37
CA GLY A 24 -6.00 -6.82 4.81
C GLY A 24 -5.18 -5.71 5.45
N MET A 25 -4.96 -5.85 6.74
CA MET A 25 -4.11 -4.98 7.55
C MET A 25 -3.15 -5.83 8.36
N GLN A 26 -1.88 -5.41 8.43
CA GLN A 26 -0.85 -6.02 9.25
C GLN A 26 -0.27 -5.00 10.24
N GLU A 27 -0.24 -5.36 11.52
CA GLU A 27 0.31 -4.49 12.57
C GLU A 27 1.78 -4.80 12.85
N PHE A 28 2.61 -3.75 12.89
CA PHE A 28 4.05 -3.80 13.20
C PHE A 28 4.39 -2.98 14.44
N LYS A 29 3.57 -3.11 15.47
CA LYS A 29 3.77 -2.42 16.74
C LYS A 29 4.92 -3.06 17.52
N ASN A 30 5.78 -2.23 18.12
CA ASN A 30 6.74 -2.65 19.12
C ASN A 30 6.03 -2.86 20.47
N ASP A 31 6.43 -3.89 21.21
CA ASP A 31 6.11 -4.00 22.61
C ASP A 31 7.09 -3.14 23.46
N ARG A 32 6.81 -3.04 24.76
CA ARG A 32 7.62 -2.21 25.68
C ARG A 32 9.07 -2.68 25.85
N PHE A 33 9.39 -3.90 25.43
CA PHE A 33 10.73 -4.49 25.55
C PHE A 33 11.49 -4.47 24.23
N SER A 34 10.83 -4.12 23.13
CA SER A 34 11.42 -4.06 21.80
C SER A 34 12.22 -2.78 21.61
N GLY A 35 13.39 -2.90 20.99
CA GLY A 35 14.09 -1.74 20.44
C GLY A 35 13.34 -1.15 19.24
N GLY A 36 13.59 0.12 18.90
CA GLY A 36 12.91 0.83 17.82
C GLY A 36 13.04 0.18 16.44
N GLY A 37 14.13 -0.55 16.20
CA GLY A 37 14.37 -1.27 14.94
C GLY A 37 13.55 -2.55 14.76
N MET A 38 12.98 -3.11 15.82
CA MET A 38 12.25 -4.37 15.77
C MET A 38 11.03 -4.29 14.84
N ARG A 39 10.35 -3.17 14.79
CA ARG A 39 9.23 -2.91 13.86
C ARG A 39 9.64 -3.13 12.41
N PHE A 40 10.77 -2.58 12.00
CA PHE A 40 11.27 -2.68 10.63
C PHE A 40 11.74 -4.09 10.30
N LEU A 41 12.32 -4.79 11.26
CA LEU A 41 12.69 -6.19 11.11
C LEU A 41 11.46 -7.09 10.90
N LYS A 42 10.40 -6.87 11.69
CA LYS A 42 9.11 -7.57 11.54
C LYS A 42 8.47 -7.29 10.16
N PHE A 43 8.54 -6.03 9.72
CA PHE A 43 8.03 -5.62 8.42
C PHE A 43 8.81 -6.28 7.27
N GLU A 44 10.15 -6.25 7.31
CA GLU A 44 10.99 -6.90 6.30
C GLU A 44 10.73 -8.41 6.23
N LYS A 45 10.64 -9.07 7.40
CA LYS A 45 10.31 -10.50 7.47
C LYS A 45 8.94 -10.80 6.81
N TRP A 46 7.93 -10.00 7.10
CA TRP A 46 6.62 -10.14 6.50
C TRP A 46 6.67 -9.99 4.98
N LEU A 47 7.41 -8.99 4.44
CA LEU A 47 7.61 -8.83 3.01
C LEU A 47 8.26 -10.07 2.36
N MET A 48 9.27 -10.65 3.03
CA MET A 48 9.97 -11.85 2.55
C MET A 48 9.10 -13.12 2.57
N GLU A 49 8.06 -13.17 3.38
CA GLU A 49 7.10 -14.28 3.47
C GLU A 49 5.99 -14.19 2.40
N LEU A 50 5.82 -13.03 1.76
CA LEU A 50 4.86 -12.88 0.67
C LEU A 50 5.35 -13.58 -0.61
N PRO A 51 4.44 -14.08 -1.45
CA PRO A 51 4.79 -14.42 -2.83
C PRO A 51 5.44 -13.21 -3.50
N LYS A 52 6.56 -13.39 -4.20
CA LYS A 52 7.29 -12.27 -4.82
C LYS A 52 6.36 -11.49 -5.76
N PRO A 53 6.11 -10.20 -5.50
CA PRO A 53 5.32 -9.37 -6.40
C PRO A 53 6.11 -9.02 -7.66
N SER A 54 5.42 -8.87 -8.77
CA SER A 54 5.99 -8.32 -10.01
C SER A 54 6.17 -6.81 -9.92
N GLN A 55 5.36 -6.15 -9.09
CA GLN A 55 5.44 -4.71 -8.85
C GLN A 55 4.87 -4.35 -7.48
N VAL A 56 5.44 -3.32 -6.87
CA VAL A 56 4.97 -2.73 -5.61
C VAL A 56 4.58 -1.27 -5.83
N VAL A 57 3.41 -0.89 -5.32
CA VAL A 57 2.99 0.51 -5.22
C VAL A 57 2.71 0.86 -3.77
N PHE A 58 3.03 2.08 -3.36
CA PHE A 58 2.79 2.50 -1.99
C PHE A 58 2.30 3.95 -1.93
N GLU A 59 1.53 4.28 -0.88
CA GLU A 59 1.08 5.64 -0.65
C GLU A 59 2.26 6.53 -0.27
N GLU A 60 2.52 7.57 -1.09
CA GLU A 60 3.56 8.55 -0.82
C GLU A 60 3.01 9.69 0.05
N VAL A 61 3.42 9.70 1.32
CA VAL A 61 3.07 10.74 2.28
C VAL A 61 4.21 11.76 2.38
N ARG A 62 3.99 12.97 1.87
CA ARG A 62 5.02 14.04 1.83
C ARG A 62 5.06 14.87 3.11
N ARG A 63 3.98 14.89 3.89
CA ARG A 63 3.87 15.67 5.14
C ARG A 63 3.19 14.84 6.21
N HIS A 64 3.78 14.82 7.37
CA HIS A 64 3.23 14.19 8.57
C HIS A 64 2.92 15.25 9.61
N ALA A 65 1.84 15.05 10.38
CA ALA A 65 1.44 15.94 11.46
C ALA A 65 2.38 15.84 12.68
N ALA A 66 3.06 14.70 12.85
CA ALA A 66 3.95 14.44 13.97
C ALA A 66 5.29 13.86 13.50
N THR A 67 6.38 14.24 14.20
CA THR A 67 7.75 13.79 13.91
C THR A 67 7.88 12.28 14.02
N ASP A 68 7.31 11.67 15.06
CA ASP A 68 7.36 10.21 15.26
C ASP A 68 6.70 9.44 14.14
N ALA A 69 5.56 9.93 13.64
CA ALA A 69 4.89 9.34 12.48
C ALA A 69 5.75 9.44 11.22
N ALA A 70 6.43 10.56 11.02
CA ALA A 70 7.37 10.75 9.91
C ALA A 70 8.56 9.77 9.99
N HIS A 71 9.12 9.56 11.19
CA HIS A 71 10.22 8.62 11.39
C HIS A 71 9.78 7.17 11.11
N VAL A 72 8.62 6.77 11.58
CA VAL A 72 8.08 5.41 11.34
C VAL A 72 7.82 5.21 9.84
N TYR A 73 7.14 6.13 9.20
CA TYR A 73 6.88 6.07 7.76
C TYR A 73 8.19 6.01 6.96
N GLY A 74 9.15 6.90 7.25
CA GLY A 74 10.44 6.90 6.57
C GLY A 74 11.21 5.60 6.74
N GLY A 75 11.18 5.01 7.93
CA GLY A 75 11.80 3.72 8.21
C GLY A 75 11.15 2.56 7.45
N LEU A 76 9.81 2.53 7.40
CA LEU A 76 9.07 1.52 6.61
C LEU A 76 9.31 1.69 5.11
N MET A 77 9.29 2.92 4.62
CA MET A 77 9.56 3.22 3.21
C MET A 77 10.99 2.82 2.82
N ALA A 78 12.00 3.13 3.65
CA ALA A 78 13.38 2.74 3.40
C ALA A 78 13.54 1.21 3.41
N THR A 79 12.88 0.51 4.32
CA THR A 79 12.90 -0.95 4.39
C THR A 79 12.25 -1.57 3.15
N LEU A 80 11.09 -1.04 2.73
CA LEU A 80 10.37 -1.49 1.53
C LEU A 80 11.21 -1.30 0.28
N THR A 81 11.71 -0.10 0.05
CA THR A 81 12.45 0.22 -1.18
C THR A 81 13.78 -0.53 -1.24
N LYS A 82 14.48 -0.66 -0.10
CA LYS A 82 15.68 -1.53 0.00
C LYS A 82 15.36 -2.98 -0.38
N TRP A 83 14.26 -3.54 0.14
CA TRP A 83 13.85 -4.90 -0.21
C TRP A 83 13.51 -5.02 -1.70
N CYS A 84 12.76 -4.09 -2.26
CA CYS A 84 12.45 -4.07 -3.69
C CYS A 84 13.72 -4.05 -4.54
N GLU A 85 14.70 -3.20 -4.21
CA GLU A 85 16.00 -3.14 -4.91
C GLU A 85 16.75 -4.48 -4.82
N SER A 86 16.80 -5.10 -3.65
CA SER A 86 17.51 -6.38 -3.45
C SER A 86 16.87 -7.54 -4.21
N GLU A 87 15.55 -7.50 -4.41
CA GLU A 87 14.79 -8.53 -5.11
C GLU A 87 14.57 -8.21 -6.61
N GLY A 88 14.99 -7.04 -7.07
CA GLY A 88 14.75 -6.58 -8.45
C GLY A 88 13.28 -6.32 -8.74
N ILE A 89 12.51 -5.85 -7.76
CA ILE A 89 11.08 -5.58 -7.88
C ILE A 89 10.87 -4.10 -8.22
N PRO A 90 10.22 -3.74 -9.33
CA PRO A 90 9.82 -2.37 -9.62
C PRO A 90 8.89 -1.82 -8.55
N TYR A 91 9.06 -0.55 -8.16
CA TYR A 91 8.20 0.09 -7.16
C TYR A 91 7.91 1.55 -7.50
N GLN A 92 6.75 2.04 -7.05
CA GLN A 92 6.31 3.41 -7.30
C GLN A 92 5.52 3.97 -6.11
N GLY A 93 5.88 5.17 -5.68
CA GLY A 93 5.08 5.96 -4.75
C GLY A 93 3.96 6.70 -5.48
N VAL A 94 2.77 6.73 -4.88
CA VAL A 94 1.60 7.46 -5.41
C VAL A 94 1.13 8.47 -4.37
N PRO A 95 0.99 9.77 -4.72
CA PRO A 95 0.57 10.78 -3.78
C PRO A 95 -0.83 10.52 -3.20
N VAL A 96 -1.00 10.74 -1.89
CA VAL A 96 -2.27 10.58 -1.15
C VAL A 96 -3.46 11.27 -1.85
N GLY A 97 -3.28 12.52 -2.27
CA GLY A 97 -4.34 13.28 -2.93
C GLY A 97 -4.79 12.67 -4.26
N THR A 98 -3.88 12.04 -4.99
CA THR A 98 -4.16 11.34 -6.24
C THR A 98 -5.03 10.11 -6.00
N ILE A 99 -4.68 9.30 -5.00
CA ILE A 99 -5.44 8.10 -4.61
C ILE A 99 -6.86 8.50 -4.20
N LYS A 100 -6.98 9.47 -3.28
CA LYS A 100 -8.26 9.96 -2.75
C LYS A 100 -9.15 10.54 -3.85
N LYS A 101 -8.58 11.34 -4.76
CA LYS A 101 -9.31 11.91 -5.89
C LYS A 101 -9.82 10.82 -6.84
N SER A 102 -9.02 9.82 -7.13
CA SER A 102 -9.44 8.69 -7.97
C SER A 102 -10.55 7.87 -7.31
N TRP A 103 -10.49 7.71 -5.97
CA TRP A 103 -11.46 6.88 -5.24
C TRP A 103 -12.79 7.59 -5.00
N THR A 104 -12.77 8.85 -4.56
CA THR A 104 -13.95 9.59 -4.09
C THR A 104 -14.32 10.82 -4.92
N ASN A 105 -13.56 11.16 -5.95
CA ASN A 105 -13.57 12.43 -6.68
C ASN A 105 -13.14 13.67 -5.84
N LYS A 106 -12.62 13.44 -4.60
CA LYS A 106 -12.13 14.50 -3.71
C LYS A 106 -10.71 14.18 -3.26
N GLY A 107 -9.73 15.04 -3.57
CA GLY A 107 -8.32 14.84 -3.18
C GLY A 107 -8.06 14.98 -1.67
N ASN A 108 -9.00 15.52 -0.91
CA ASN A 108 -8.95 15.71 0.54
C ASN A 108 -10.00 14.87 1.29
N ALA A 109 -10.48 13.78 0.70
CA ALA A 109 -11.45 12.89 1.33
C ALA A 109 -10.96 12.41 2.71
N ASN A 110 -11.86 12.41 3.67
CA ASN A 110 -11.59 11.90 5.01
C ASN A 110 -11.80 10.37 5.07
N LYS A 111 -11.38 9.75 6.21
CA LYS A 111 -11.49 8.32 6.42
C LYS A 111 -12.89 7.76 6.20
N LYS A 112 -13.92 8.46 6.70
CA LYS A 112 -15.32 8.03 6.55
C LYS A 112 -15.76 8.02 5.08
N GLU A 113 -15.36 9.03 4.32
CA GLU A 113 -15.65 9.12 2.88
C GLU A 113 -14.95 8.01 2.10
N MET A 114 -13.68 7.70 2.44
CA MET A 114 -12.93 6.58 1.83
C MET A 114 -13.61 5.23 2.07
N ILE A 115 -13.99 4.95 3.32
CA ILE A 115 -14.68 3.70 3.69
C ILE A 115 -16.07 3.63 3.04
N ALA A 116 -16.85 4.72 3.08
CA ALA A 116 -18.18 4.76 2.47
C ALA A 116 -18.15 4.48 0.98
N GLU A 117 -17.18 5.02 0.26
CA GLU A 117 -16.99 4.74 -1.17
C GLU A 117 -16.61 3.28 -1.42
N GLY A 118 -15.71 2.72 -0.60
CA GLY A 118 -15.33 1.32 -0.68
C GLY A 118 -16.51 0.36 -0.48
N LYS A 119 -17.39 0.66 0.48
CA LYS A 119 -18.62 -0.10 0.72
C LYS A 119 -19.58 -0.08 -0.47
N LYS A 120 -19.68 1.06 -1.16
CA LYS A 120 -20.46 1.17 -2.42
C LYS A 120 -19.87 0.29 -3.53
N ARG A 121 -18.54 0.16 -3.59
CA ARG A 121 -17.82 -0.66 -4.58
C ARG A 121 -17.80 -2.15 -4.24
N GLY A 122 -18.42 -2.58 -3.14
CA GLY A 122 -18.57 -3.98 -2.76
C GLY A 122 -17.71 -4.45 -1.58
N TYR A 123 -16.82 -3.61 -1.05
CA TYR A 123 -15.98 -3.91 0.14
C TYR A 123 -16.76 -3.68 1.45
N LYS A 124 -17.90 -4.36 1.59
CA LYS A 124 -18.88 -4.10 2.67
C LYS A 124 -18.37 -4.41 4.07
N SER A 125 -17.46 -5.38 4.19
CA SER A 125 -16.88 -5.85 5.47
C SER A 125 -15.63 -5.09 5.89
N VAL A 126 -15.10 -4.18 5.07
CA VAL A 126 -13.88 -3.43 5.37
C VAL A 126 -14.22 -2.17 6.14
N ASP A 127 -13.79 -2.11 7.40
CA ASP A 127 -13.98 -0.98 8.32
C ASP A 127 -12.65 -0.31 8.71
N ASP A 128 -11.50 -0.93 8.44
CA ASP A 128 -10.17 -0.38 8.67
C ASP A 128 -9.79 0.61 7.55
N ASP A 129 -9.36 1.80 7.92
CA ASP A 129 -9.01 2.85 6.97
C ASP A 129 -7.72 2.54 6.20
N ASN A 130 -6.72 1.93 6.84
CA ASN A 130 -5.47 1.60 6.17
C ASN A 130 -5.67 0.49 5.13
N GLU A 131 -6.50 -0.51 5.45
CA GLU A 131 -6.90 -1.53 4.50
C GLU A 131 -7.66 -0.93 3.30
N MET A 132 -8.59 0.00 3.56
CA MET A 132 -9.35 0.67 2.51
C MET A 132 -8.47 1.56 1.63
N ASP A 133 -7.50 2.26 2.21
CA ASP A 133 -6.55 3.10 1.46
C ASP A 133 -5.66 2.24 0.55
N ALA A 134 -5.22 1.05 1.00
CA ALA A 134 -4.49 0.10 0.16
C ALA A 134 -5.34 -0.45 -1.01
N ILE A 135 -6.63 -0.74 -0.78
CA ILE A 135 -7.57 -1.14 -1.84
C ILE A 135 -7.77 -0.01 -2.86
N ALA A 136 -7.92 1.22 -2.39
CA ALA A 136 -8.07 2.38 -3.25
C ALA A 136 -6.83 2.60 -4.12
N LEU A 137 -5.63 2.48 -3.54
CA LEU A 137 -4.36 2.56 -4.24
C LEU A 137 -4.23 1.45 -5.31
N LEU A 138 -4.52 0.21 -4.95
CA LEU A 138 -4.51 -0.91 -5.88
C LEU A 138 -5.44 -0.65 -7.08
N THR A 139 -6.67 -0.22 -6.81
CA THR A 139 -7.68 0.07 -7.83
C THR A 139 -7.23 1.20 -8.76
N TYR A 140 -6.65 2.26 -8.18
CA TYR A 140 -6.06 3.36 -8.96
C TYR A 140 -4.97 2.84 -9.91
N TRP A 141 -4.04 2.05 -9.39
CA TRP A 141 -2.91 1.57 -10.18
C TRP A 141 -3.33 0.64 -11.32
N ILE A 142 -4.24 -0.29 -11.06
CA ILE A 142 -4.80 -1.16 -12.09
C ILE A 142 -5.45 -0.32 -13.21
N LYS A 143 -6.22 0.70 -12.84
CA LYS A 143 -6.87 1.60 -13.81
C LYS A 143 -5.85 2.36 -14.67
N GLU A 144 -4.78 2.90 -14.06
CA GLU A 144 -3.73 3.60 -14.78
C GLU A 144 -2.98 2.69 -15.75
N CYS A 145 -2.69 1.46 -15.34
CA CYS A 145 -2.09 0.44 -16.20
C CYS A 145 -2.98 0.09 -17.40
N MET A 146 -4.28 -0.14 -17.17
CA MET A 146 -5.24 -0.48 -18.23
C MET A 146 -5.48 0.68 -19.20
N LEU A 147 -5.25 1.93 -18.80
CA LEU A 147 -5.36 3.10 -19.67
C LEU A 147 -4.10 3.37 -20.52
N GLY A 148 -3.12 2.47 -20.48
CA GLY A 148 -2.00 2.46 -21.41
C GLY A 148 -0.94 3.54 -21.14
N LYS A 149 -0.51 3.70 -19.90
CA LYS A 149 0.77 4.36 -19.56
C LYS A 149 1.86 3.29 -19.56
N PRO A 150 2.52 3.01 -20.70
CA PRO A 150 3.41 1.85 -20.85
C PRO A 150 4.66 1.89 -19.97
N ASP A 151 5.04 3.06 -19.47
CA ASP A 151 6.25 3.24 -18.67
C ASP A 151 6.09 2.84 -17.18
N GLN A 152 4.89 2.39 -16.78
CA GLN A 152 4.56 2.13 -15.37
C GLN A 152 3.99 0.74 -15.08
N CYS A 153 3.67 -0.06 -16.10
CA CYS A 153 3.04 -1.38 -15.91
C CYS A 153 3.43 -2.35 -17.02
N ASP A 154 4.14 -3.39 -16.66
CA ASP A 154 4.20 -4.60 -17.49
C ASP A 154 2.95 -5.44 -17.22
N LEU A 155 1.89 -5.20 -18.01
CA LEU A 155 0.63 -5.95 -17.93
C LEU A 155 0.82 -7.43 -18.30
N ASP A 156 1.80 -7.74 -19.13
CA ASP A 156 2.05 -9.10 -19.59
C ASP A 156 2.56 -10.01 -18.44
N GLU A 157 3.28 -9.46 -17.44
CA GLU A 157 3.65 -10.21 -16.23
C GLU A 157 2.50 -10.37 -15.22
N MET A 158 1.43 -9.59 -15.34
CA MET A 158 0.27 -9.72 -14.46
C MET A 158 -0.70 -10.82 -14.91
N MET A 159 -0.53 -11.36 -16.12
CA MET A 159 -1.41 -12.38 -16.71
C MET A 159 -0.82 -13.79 -16.73
N GLU A 160 0.41 -13.98 -16.26
CA GLU A 160 1.03 -15.27 -15.99
C GLU A 160 0.93 -15.62 -14.48
#